data_ff3b35fe0a5836343bd977aefe5ed750
#
_entry.id   ff3b35fe0a5836343bd977aefe5ed750
#
_cell.length_a   1.000
_cell.length_b   1.000
_cell.length_c   1.000
_cell.angle_alpha   90.00
_cell.angle_beta   90.00
_cell.angle_gamma   90.00
#
_symmetry.space_group_name_H-M   'P 1'
#
loop_
_entity.id
_entity.type
_entity.pdbx_description
1 polymer ?
#
loop_
_entity_poly.entity_id
_entity_poly.type
_entity_poly.pdbx_seq_one_letter_code
_entity_poly.pdbx_strand_id
1 'polypeptide(L)'
;MASHGKYKRHFGEHHGYYGTPTYKSWSNMKDRCGKKGYEENITYCEEWEDFRNFLRDMGERPKGSSLDRIDPHGNYCKENCRWADYETQENNRTNNRKYFVDGDYYTLPQLARKYGFKRSTLEMRVYSSGWTIEKALSTPVNARRQGGR
;
A
#
# COMPACT_ATOMS: atom_id res chain seq x y z
N MET A 1 -11.80 -11.07 30.11
CA MET A 1 -12.89 -10.15 29.72
C MET A 1 -12.35 -9.14 28.73
N ALA A 2 -12.83 -9.21 27.50
CA ALA A 2 -12.52 -8.20 26.52
C ALA A 2 -13.22 -6.90 26.92
N SER A 3 -12.46 -5.87 27.28
CA SER A 3 -13.02 -4.54 27.43
C SER A 3 -13.46 -4.09 26.02
N HIS A 4 -14.75 -4.15 25.79
CA HIS A 4 -15.34 -3.44 24.67
C HIS A 4 -15.05 -1.98 24.91
N GLY A 5 -14.10 -1.44 24.16
CA GLY A 5 -13.86 0.00 24.12
C GLY A 5 -15.21 0.66 23.92
N LYS A 6 -15.64 1.41 24.89
CA LYS A 6 -16.87 2.17 24.82
C LYS A 6 -16.74 3.12 23.65
N TYR A 7 -17.35 2.73 22.50
CA TYR A 7 -17.64 3.71 21.47
C TYR A 7 -18.46 4.81 22.16
N LYS A 8 -17.83 5.92 22.47
CA LYS A 8 -18.56 7.14 22.79
C LYS A 8 -19.33 7.49 21.52
N ARG A 9 -20.59 7.08 21.48
CA ARG A 9 -21.52 7.61 20.51
C ARG A 9 -21.61 9.11 20.78
N HIS A 10 -20.89 9.89 20.00
CA HIS A 10 -21.14 11.30 19.95
C HIS A 10 -22.53 11.48 19.35
N PHE A 11 -23.54 11.59 20.21
CA PHE A 11 -24.86 12.06 19.84
C PHE A 11 -24.74 13.54 19.54
N GLY A 12 -24.51 13.86 18.27
CA GLY A 12 -24.44 15.24 17.84
C GLY A 12 -23.84 15.36 16.44
N GLU A 13 -24.68 15.59 15.49
CA GLU A 13 -24.40 15.81 14.08
C GLU A 13 -24.13 14.55 13.25
N HIS A 14 -25.18 14.12 12.58
CA HIS A 14 -25.08 13.14 11.49
C HIS A 14 -24.31 13.75 10.33
N HIS A 15 -23.03 13.40 10.18
CA HIS A 15 -22.24 13.84 9.02
C HIS A 15 -22.58 13.09 7.72
N GLY A 16 -23.52 12.13 7.73
CA GLY A 16 -23.99 11.41 6.56
C GLY A 16 -23.04 10.36 5.97
N TYR A 17 -21.86 10.16 6.56
CA TYR A 17 -20.83 9.26 6.03
C TYR A 17 -20.81 7.87 6.65
N TYR A 18 -21.68 7.56 7.58
CA TYR A 18 -21.77 6.23 8.18
C TYR A 18 -21.94 5.15 7.12
N GLY A 19 -21.13 4.09 7.19
CA GLY A 19 -21.18 2.98 6.26
C GLY A 19 -20.52 3.24 4.91
N THR A 20 -20.09 4.46 4.62
CA THR A 20 -19.35 4.75 3.39
C THR A 20 -17.95 4.13 3.41
N PRO A 21 -17.32 3.86 2.24
CA PRO A 21 -15.95 3.37 2.18
C PRO A 21 -14.95 4.29 2.89
N THR A 22 -15.13 5.61 2.81
CA THR A 22 -14.28 6.59 3.49
C THR A 22 -14.36 6.45 5.02
N TYR A 23 -15.57 6.38 5.56
CA TYR A 23 -15.79 6.19 7.00
C TYR A 23 -15.23 4.85 7.49
N LYS A 24 -15.46 3.77 6.73
CA LYS A 24 -14.91 2.45 7.05
C LYS A 24 -13.38 2.46 7.08
N SER A 25 -12.74 3.15 6.17
CA SER A 25 -11.28 3.28 6.13
C SER A 25 -10.74 3.97 7.39
N TRP A 26 -11.38 5.04 7.82
CA TRP A 26 -11.04 5.75 9.06
C TRP A 26 -11.26 4.88 10.30
N SER A 27 -12.40 4.25 10.42
CA SER A 27 -12.72 3.36 11.55
C SER A 27 -11.75 2.19 11.65
N ASN A 28 -11.46 1.53 10.52
CA ASN A 28 -10.51 0.41 10.46
C ASN A 28 -9.08 0.86 10.81
N MET A 29 -8.67 2.05 10.40
CA MET A 29 -7.39 2.63 10.80
C MET A 29 -7.28 2.76 12.32
N LYS A 30 -8.29 3.33 12.96
CA LYS A 30 -8.32 3.48 14.42
C LYS A 30 -8.28 2.13 15.13
N ASP A 31 -9.02 1.15 14.64
CA ASP A 31 -9.07 -0.19 15.22
C ASP A 31 -7.75 -0.96 15.11
N ARG A 32 -6.93 -0.67 14.09
CA ARG A 32 -5.63 -1.31 13.90
C ARG A 32 -4.52 -0.70 14.74
N CYS A 33 -4.58 0.60 15.01
CA CYS A 33 -3.53 1.29 15.76
C CYS A 33 -3.35 0.75 17.16
N GLY A 34 -2.11 0.43 17.54
CA GLY A 34 -1.76 -0.14 18.85
C GLY A 34 -2.18 -1.59 19.05
N LYS A 35 -2.71 -2.25 18.03
CA LYS A 35 -3.17 -3.63 18.13
C LYS A 35 -2.00 -4.61 17.98
N LYS A 36 -1.83 -5.46 19.00
CA LYS A 36 -0.78 -6.48 19.01
C LYS A 36 -0.84 -7.39 17.79
N GLY A 37 0.31 -7.59 17.16
CA GLY A 37 0.43 -8.41 15.96
C GLY A 37 0.08 -7.71 14.65
N TYR A 38 -0.30 -6.44 14.71
CA TYR A 38 -0.57 -5.61 13.52
C TYR A 38 0.29 -4.33 13.57
N GLU A 39 -0.27 -3.26 14.09
CA GLU A 39 0.37 -1.95 14.13
C GLU A 39 0.61 -1.52 15.58
N GLU A 40 1.30 -2.37 16.34
CA GLU A 40 1.48 -2.23 17.79
C GLU A 40 2.11 -0.90 18.20
N ASN A 41 3.06 -0.41 17.42
CA ASN A 41 3.78 0.84 17.67
C ASN A 41 3.32 2.00 16.76
N ILE A 42 2.21 1.83 16.06
CA ILE A 42 1.67 2.83 15.15
C ILE A 42 0.45 3.48 15.76
N THR A 43 0.40 4.79 15.68
CA THR A 43 -0.75 5.59 16.10
C THR A 43 -1.27 6.45 14.96
N TYR A 44 -2.24 7.31 15.25
CA TYR A 44 -2.75 8.33 14.31
C TYR A 44 -2.72 9.70 14.98
N CYS A 45 -2.69 10.76 14.17
CA CYS A 45 -2.66 12.12 14.71
C CYS A 45 -3.95 12.44 15.50
N GLU A 46 -3.80 13.26 16.52
CA GLU A 46 -4.90 13.60 17.43
C GLU A 46 -6.11 14.21 16.72
N GLU A 47 -5.89 15.01 15.69
CA GLU A 47 -6.93 15.62 14.86
C GLU A 47 -7.85 14.58 14.22
N TRP A 48 -7.33 13.42 13.88
CA TRP A 48 -8.09 12.32 13.26
C TRP A 48 -8.92 11.48 14.24
N GLU A 49 -8.94 11.85 15.49
CA GLU A 49 -9.94 11.34 16.43
C GLU A 49 -11.36 11.72 15.99
N ASP A 50 -11.51 12.88 15.32
CA ASP A 50 -12.74 13.31 14.66
C ASP A 50 -12.71 12.97 13.19
N PHE A 51 -13.68 12.18 12.73
CA PHE A 51 -13.81 11.80 11.32
C PHE A 51 -13.85 13.00 10.36
N ARG A 52 -14.44 14.10 10.77
CA ARG A 52 -14.54 15.32 9.92
C ARG A 52 -13.16 15.88 9.57
N ASN A 53 -12.22 15.83 10.50
CA ASN A 53 -10.84 16.23 10.25
C ASN A 53 -10.12 15.27 9.29
N PHE A 54 -10.34 13.97 9.45
CA PHE A 54 -9.84 12.98 8.50
C PHE A 54 -10.38 13.20 7.09
N LEU A 55 -11.68 13.43 6.97
CA LEU A 55 -12.33 13.71 5.67
C LEU A 55 -11.79 15.00 5.03
N ARG A 56 -11.60 16.04 5.83
CA ARG A 56 -11.00 17.31 5.36
C ARG A 56 -9.60 17.10 4.79
N ASP A 57 -8.78 16.30 5.48
CA ASP A 57 -7.37 16.09 5.11
C ASP A 57 -7.20 15.12 3.94
N MET A 58 -8.01 14.07 3.90
CA MET A 58 -7.87 12.98 2.92
C MET A 58 -8.86 13.02 1.77
N GLY A 59 -9.98 13.72 1.94
CA GLY A 59 -11.08 13.67 0.97
C GLY A 59 -11.78 12.31 0.93
N GLU A 60 -12.72 12.15 0.02
CA GLU A 60 -13.44 10.89 -0.18
C GLU A 60 -12.54 9.82 -0.79
N ARG A 61 -12.72 8.59 -0.32
CA ARG A 61 -11.98 7.43 -0.83
C ARG A 61 -12.33 7.17 -2.29
N PRO A 62 -11.35 7.24 -3.23
CA PRO A 62 -11.57 6.83 -4.60
C PRO A 62 -11.92 5.33 -4.69
N LYS A 63 -12.75 4.97 -5.66
CA LYS A 63 -13.12 3.58 -5.91
C LYS A 63 -11.88 2.73 -6.20
N GLY A 64 -11.78 1.56 -5.57
CA GLY A 64 -10.66 0.63 -5.77
C GLY A 64 -9.38 1.02 -5.03
N SER A 65 -9.42 2.04 -4.16
CA SER A 65 -8.29 2.45 -3.35
C SER A 65 -8.46 2.08 -1.88
N SER A 66 -7.39 2.17 -1.12
CA SER A 66 -7.42 2.07 0.33
C SER A 66 -6.41 3.03 0.97
N LEU A 67 -6.58 3.25 2.26
CA LEU A 67 -5.68 4.13 3.01
C LEU A 67 -4.31 3.46 3.16
N ASP A 68 -3.27 4.13 2.68
CA ASP A 68 -1.89 3.66 2.69
C ASP A 68 -0.97 4.69 3.36
N ARG A 69 0.02 4.20 4.10
CA ARG A 69 1.09 5.04 4.66
C ARG A 69 2.28 5.05 3.71
N ILE A 70 2.77 6.24 3.42
CA ILE A 70 3.95 6.43 2.56
C ILE A 70 5.17 5.80 3.21
N ASP A 71 5.40 6.11 4.49
CA ASP A 71 6.35 5.40 5.36
C ASP A 71 5.58 4.39 6.23
N PRO A 72 5.75 3.08 6.03
CA PRO A 72 5.04 2.06 6.78
C PRO A 72 5.44 1.99 8.26
N HIS A 73 6.53 2.61 8.64
CA HIS A 73 6.98 2.73 10.04
C HIS A 73 6.50 4.02 10.71
N GLY A 74 5.95 4.95 9.94
CA GLY A 74 5.39 6.20 10.45
C GLY A 74 3.93 6.06 10.87
N ASN A 75 3.45 7.05 11.60
CA ASN A 75 2.08 7.13 12.08
C ASN A 75 1.12 7.59 10.98
N TYR A 76 -0.17 7.39 11.21
CA TYR A 76 -1.22 7.92 10.33
C TYR A 76 -1.40 9.42 10.58
N CYS A 77 -1.10 10.20 9.58
CA CYS A 77 -1.31 11.65 9.54
C CYS A 77 -1.40 12.09 8.07
N LYS A 78 -1.84 13.31 7.85
CA LYS A 78 -2.00 13.87 6.50
C LYS A 78 -0.72 13.76 5.67
N GLU A 79 0.43 14.05 6.25
CA GLU A 79 1.74 14.06 5.58
C GLU A 79 2.24 12.66 5.22
N ASN A 80 1.76 11.63 5.91
CA ASN A 80 2.22 10.24 5.74
C ASN A 80 1.17 9.31 5.15
N CYS A 81 0.00 9.80 4.78
CA CYS A 81 -1.10 8.99 4.25
C CYS A 81 -1.53 9.45 2.87
N ARG A 82 -2.03 8.49 2.11
CA ARG A 82 -2.60 8.71 0.79
C ARG A 82 -3.65 7.65 0.49
N TRP A 83 -4.50 7.93 -0.48
CA TRP A 83 -5.30 6.89 -1.12
C TRP A 83 -4.46 6.21 -2.18
N ALA A 84 -4.29 4.91 -2.05
CA ALA A 84 -3.47 4.12 -2.97
C ALA A 84 -4.29 2.97 -3.55
N ASP A 85 -4.11 2.73 -4.84
CA ASP A 85 -4.66 1.56 -5.49
C ASP A 85 -3.92 0.28 -5.08
N TYR A 86 -4.46 -0.86 -5.48
CA TYR A 86 -3.90 -2.17 -5.14
C TYR A 86 -2.43 -2.30 -5.58
N GLU A 87 -2.12 -1.82 -6.78
CA GLU A 87 -0.77 -1.92 -7.34
C GLU A 87 0.24 -1.10 -6.55
N THR A 88 -0.10 0.13 -6.19
CA THR A 88 0.74 0.98 -5.35
C THR A 88 1.01 0.33 -3.99
N GLN A 89 0.00 -0.28 -3.39
CA GLN A 89 0.15 -0.98 -2.10
C GLN A 89 1.04 -2.20 -2.20
N GLU A 90 0.88 -3.02 -3.25
CA GLU A 90 1.73 -4.18 -3.49
C GLU A 90 3.21 -3.77 -3.64
N ASN A 91 3.47 -2.69 -4.35
CA ASN A 91 4.83 -2.18 -4.54
C ASN A 91 5.44 -1.59 -3.25
N ASN A 92 4.62 -1.14 -2.32
CA ASN A 92 5.06 -0.52 -1.07
C ASN A 92 5.15 -1.48 0.11
N ARG A 93 4.80 -2.74 -0.04
CA ARG A 93 4.97 -3.73 1.03
C ARG A 93 6.44 -3.79 1.46
N THR A 94 6.68 -3.81 2.76
CA THR A 94 8.04 -3.83 3.34
C THR A 94 8.83 -5.09 2.96
N ASN A 95 8.14 -6.17 2.64
CA ASN A 95 8.76 -7.44 2.20
C ASN A 95 9.06 -7.47 0.70
N ASN A 96 8.64 -6.48 -0.08
CA ASN A 96 8.99 -6.40 -1.49
C ASN A 96 10.45 -5.98 -1.65
N ARG A 97 11.22 -6.85 -2.27
CA ARG A 97 12.61 -6.57 -2.60
C ARG A 97 12.69 -5.46 -3.65
N LYS A 98 13.50 -4.46 -3.36
CA LYS A 98 13.76 -3.35 -4.28
C LYS A 98 15.15 -3.45 -4.88
N TYR A 99 15.29 -3.01 -6.12
CA TYR A 99 16.53 -3.01 -6.88
C TYR A 99 16.88 -1.58 -7.28
N PHE A 100 18.14 -1.23 -7.13
CA PHE A 100 18.64 0.09 -7.55
C PHE A 100 18.95 0.06 -9.05
N VAL A 101 18.23 0.84 -9.83
CA VAL A 101 18.36 0.93 -11.29
C VAL A 101 18.19 2.38 -11.72
N ASP A 102 19.10 2.88 -12.55
CA ASP A 102 19.03 4.24 -13.09
C ASP A 102 18.87 5.36 -12.03
N GLY A 103 19.51 5.18 -10.87
CA GLY A 103 19.51 6.19 -9.81
C GLY A 103 18.33 6.14 -8.84
N ASP A 104 17.45 5.14 -8.92
CA ASP A 104 16.29 5.01 -8.06
C ASP A 104 16.01 3.54 -7.70
N TYR A 105 15.12 3.31 -6.74
CA TYR A 105 14.74 1.99 -6.29
C TYR A 105 13.40 1.53 -6.85
N TYR A 106 13.38 0.33 -7.43
CA TYR A 106 12.20 -0.28 -8.05
C TYR A 106 11.96 -1.71 -7.58
N THR A 107 10.70 -2.09 -7.50
CA THR A 107 10.31 -3.52 -7.38
C THR A 107 10.38 -4.19 -8.77
N LEU A 108 10.39 -5.53 -8.81
CA LEU A 108 10.37 -6.26 -10.09
C LEU A 108 9.16 -5.93 -10.96
N PRO A 109 7.92 -5.83 -10.45
CA PRO A 109 6.78 -5.41 -11.25
C PRO A 109 6.95 -4.02 -11.89
N GLN A 110 7.51 -3.07 -11.14
CA GLN A 110 7.80 -1.73 -11.67
C GLN A 110 8.84 -1.75 -12.78
N LEU A 111 9.90 -2.55 -12.61
CA LEU A 111 10.94 -2.73 -13.64
C LEU A 111 10.39 -3.44 -14.89
N ALA A 112 9.56 -4.46 -14.72
CA ALA A 112 8.92 -5.15 -15.82
C ALA A 112 8.12 -4.18 -16.69
N ARG A 113 7.35 -3.30 -16.08
CA ARG A 113 6.58 -2.26 -16.79
C ARG A 113 7.48 -1.23 -17.47
N LYS A 114 8.48 -0.72 -16.73
CA LYS A 114 9.41 0.30 -17.24
C LYS A 114 10.20 -0.18 -18.44
N TYR A 115 10.63 -1.43 -18.47
CA TYR A 115 11.47 -2.03 -19.52
C TYR A 115 10.72 -2.91 -20.51
N GLY A 116 9.40 -3.05 -20.38
CA GLY A 116 8.58 -3.81 -21.31
C GLY A 116 8.68 -5.32 -21.20
N PHE A 117 9.03 -5.86 -20.03
CA PHE A 117 9.05 -7.30 -19.76
C PHE A 117 7.75 -7.78 -19.11
N LYS A 118 7.46 -9.07 -19.27
CA LYS A 118 6.49 -9.73 -18.41
C LYS A 118 7.08 -9.88 -16.99
N ARG A 119 6.27 -9.63 -15.97
CA ARG A 119 6.66 -9.81 -14.55
C ARG A 119 7.27 -11.19 -14.31
N SER A 120 6.59 -12.25 -14.79
CA SER A 120 7.03 -13.63 -14.66
C SER A 120 8.42 -13.88 -15.28
N THR A 121 8.76 -13.20 -16.37
CA THR A 121 10.07 -13.30 -17.00
C THR A 121 11.18 -12.77 -16.10
N LEU A 122 10.99 -11.59 -15.52
CA LEU A 122 11.97 -11.01 -14.59
C LEU A 122 12.09 -11.83 -13.30
N GLU A 123 10.97 -12.27 -12.75
CA GLU A 123 10.97 -13.11 -11.54
C GLU A 123 11.73 -14.43 -11.77
N MET A 124 11.52 -15.09 -12.90
CA MET A 124 12.26 -16.28 -13.26
C MET A 124 13.76 -16.02 -13.38
N ARG A 125 14.17 -14.95 -14.07
CA ARG A 125 15.58 -14.59 -14.25
C ARG A 125 16.29 -14.32 -12.92
N VAL A 126 15.64 -13.55 -12.05
CA VAL A 126 16.23 -13.10 -10.78
C VAL A 126 16.15 -14.20 -9.71
N TYR A 127 14.97 -14.79 -9.51
CA TYR A 127 14.76 -15.74 -8.40
C TYR A 127 15.15 -17.18 -8.75
N SER A 128 14.78 -17.65 -9.94
CA SER A 128 15.04 -19.05 -10.32
C SER A 128 16.42 -19.25 -10.96
N SER A 129 16.85 -18.32 -11.80
CA SER A 129 18.12 -18.41 -12.50
C SER A 129 19.28 -17.67 -11.81
N GLY A 130 18.98 -16.91 -10.75
CA GLY A 130 19.99 -16.19 -9.96
C GLY A 130 20.72 -15.06 -10.72
N TRP A 131 20.08 -14.47 -11.73
CA TRP A 131 20.68 -13.39 -12.50
C TRP A 131 20.74 -12.10 -11.67
N THR A 132 21.76 -11.28 -11.94
CA THR A 132 21.77 -9.90 -11.45
C THR A 132 20.65 -9.11 -12.14
N ILE A 133 20.21 -8.02 -11.51
CA ILE A 133 19.14 -7.20 -12.10
C ILE A 133 19.57 -6.57 -13.43
N GLU A 134 20.82 -6.14 -13.53
CA GLU A 134 21.40 -5.56 -14.76
C GLU A 134 21.35 -6.59 -15.91
N LYS A 135 21.76 -7.83 -15.67
CA LYS A 135 21.69 -8.91 -16.66
C LYS A 135 20.25 -9.23 -17.03
N ALA A 136 19.36 -9.27 -16.06
CA ALA A 136 17.95 -9.57 -16.28
C ALA A 136 17.27 -8.52 -17.16
N LEU A 137 17.61 -7.24 -17.01
CA LEU A 137 17.06 -6.12 -17.77
C LEU A 137 17.72 -5.93 -19.15
N SER A 138 19.00 -6.27 -19.28
CA SER A 138 19.74 -6.07 -20.54
C SER A 138 19.62 -7.23 -21.53
N THR A 139 19.15 -8.39 -21.11
CA THR A 139 19.00 -9.56 -21.97
C THR A 139 17.61 -9.58 -22.61
N PRO A 140 17.48 -9.50 -23.94
CA PRO A 140 16.18 -9.53 -24.60
C PRO A 140 15.51 -10.91 -24.45
N VAL A 141 14.19 -10.93 -24.56
CA VAL A 141 13.42 -12.17 -24.62
C VAL A 141 13.59 -12.78 -25.99
N ASN A 142 14.13 -13.99 -26.08
CA ASN A 142 14.27 -14.69 -27.35
C ASN A 142 12.90 -15.00 -27.95
N ALA A 143 12.57 -14.33 -29.04
CA ALA A 143 11.35 -14.55 -29.82
C ALA A 143 11.27 -15.95 -30.47
N ARG A 144 12.37 -16.73 -30.45
CA ARG A 144 12.48 -18.05 -31.12
C ARG A 144 11.69 -19.18 -30.45
N ARG A 145 11.07 -18.98 -29.29
CA ARG A 145 10.24 -20.02 -28.65
C ARG A 145 8.75 -19.91 -28.99
N GLN A 146 8.37 -19.06 -29.94
CA GLN A 146 7.00 -19.04 -30.47
C GLN A 146 6.78 -20.03 -31.61
N GLY A 147 7.75 -20.82 -31.98
CA GLY A 147 7.63 -21.91 -32.95
C GLY A 147 7.52 -23.24 -32.23
N GLY A 148 6.50 -23.45 -31.42
CA GLY A 148 6.16 -24.79 -30.94
C GLY A 148 5.74 -25.65 -32.12
N ARG A 149 6.50 -26.67 -32.40
CA ARG A 149 5.96 -27.83 -33.09
C ARG A 149 5.25 -28.70 -32.09
#